data_df1586ea913e0ad0898d24c09f35a7f8
#
_entry.id   df1586ea913e0ad0898d24c09f35a7f8
#
_cell.length_a   1.000
_cell.length_b   1.000
_cell.length_c   1.000
_cell.angle_alpha   90.00
_cell.angle_beta   90.00
_cell.angle_gamma   90.00
#
_symmetry.space_group_name_H-M   'P 1'
#
loop_
_entity.id
_entity.type
_entity.pdbx_description
1 polymer ?
#
loop_
_entity_poly.entity_id
_entity_poly.type
_entity_poly.pdbx_seq_one_letter_code
_entity_poly.pdbx_strand_id
1 'polypeptide(L)'
;APFSVLRAFDGRNTDHYWFESGTMTSLIEHLQHYPFIDAIECDGVEVGEDEFNISCEQAQTPLPLLYQSGYLTIDSYDPLLRTYILHYPNLEVRNGMISGLMPLILKRTTADGNSLVRKMAASVFKGSLSDALVALRAYIAKIPYDIITKEEWDEKERKENFYKLLLYMAFSMLNSIVDTEVRSI
;
A
#
# COMPACT_ATOMS: atom_id res chain seq x y z
N ALA A 1 -0.86 -16.18 8.88
CA ALA A 1 -1.93 -17.13 9.24
C ALA A 1 -1.48 -18.55 8.90
N PRO A 2 -1.87 -19.59 9.68
CA PRO A 2 -1.46 -20.98 9.41
C PRO A 2 -1.83 -21.46 8.01
N PHE A 3 -2.98 -21.00 7.49
CA PHE A 3 -3.47 -21.31 6.15
C PHE A 3 -2.53 -20.82 5.05
N SER A 4 -2.00 -19.61 5.18
CA SER A 4 -1.06 -19.03 4.18
C SER A 4 0.26 -19.80 4.14
N VAL A 5 0.74 -20.22 5.32
CA VAL A 5 1.95 -21.04 5.42
C VAL A 5 1.75 -22.40 4.78
N LEU A 6 0.61 -23.06 5.03
CA LEU A 6 0.29 -24.36 4.39
C LEU A 6 0.19 -24.22 2.87
N ARG A 7 -0.43 -23.16 2.36
CA ARG A 7 -0.52 -22.87 0.93
C ARG A 7 0.85 -22.62 0.29
N ALA A 8 1.72 -21.87 0.95
CA ALA A 8 3.08 -21.61 0.49
C ALA A 8 3.90 -22.93 0.38
N PHE A 9 3.74 -23.84 1.34
CA PHE A 9 4.38 -25.15 1.29
C PHE A 9 3.79 -26.04 0.19
N ASP A 10 2.49 -26.04 -0.01
CA ASP A 10 1.81 -26.85 -1.04
C ASP A 10 2.17 -26.33 -2.44
N GLY A 11 2.13 -25.02 -2.65
CA GLY A 11 2.48 -24.38 -3.93
C GLY A 11 3.98 -24.28 -4.21
N ARG A 12 4.84 -24.55 -3.23
CA ARG A 12 6.30 -24.37 -3.31
C ARG A 12 6.74 -23.00 -3.84
N ASN A 13 5.94 -21.99 -3.58
CA ASN A 13 6.20 -20.62 -3.95
C ASN A 13 5.82 -19.69 -2.78
N THR A 14 6.30 -18.45 -2.84
CA THR A 14 6.01 -17.40 -1.86
C THR A 14 4.98 -16.40 -2.39
N ASP A 15 4.02 -16.88 -3.22
CA ASP A 15 2.93 -16.04 -3.71
C ASP A 15 2.06 -15.49 -2.57
N HIS A 16 1.31 -14.44 -2.87
CA HIS A 16 0.55 -13.60 -1.93
C HIS A 16 -0.63 -14.32 -1.24
N TYR A 17 -0.40 -15.50 -0.66
CA TYR A 17 -1.43 -16.30 0.03
C TYR A 17 -2.01 -15.62 1.27
N TRP A 18 -1.33 -14.62 1.81
CA TRP A 18 -1.79 -13.86 2.96
C TRP A 18 -3.06 -13.07 2.66
N PHE A 19 -3.26 -12.68 1.40
CA PHE A 19 -4.34 -11.82 0.94
C PHE A 19 -5.56 -12.57 0.39
N GLU A 20 -5.49 -13.87 0.24
CA GLU A 20 -6.63 -14.71 -0.17
C GLU A 20 -7.68 -14.88 0.96
N SER A 21 -7.36 -14.53 2.20
CA SER A 21 -8.31 -14.60 3.32
C SER A 21 -9.20 -13.36 3.36
N GLY A 22 -10.50 -13.51 3.61
CA GLY A 22 -11.50 -12.44 3.64
C GLY A 22 -11.24 -11.29 4.64
N THR A 23 -10.19 -11.38 5.46
CA THR A 23 -9.76 -10.37 6.41
C THR A 23 -9.34 -9.07 5.72
N MET A 24 -8.75 -9.14 4.54
CA MET A 24 -8.32 -7.97 3.77
C MET A 24 -9.51 -7.15 3.27
N THR A 25 -10.56 -7.78 2.78
CA THR A 25 -11.74 -7.07 2.26
C THR A 25 -12.40 -6.24 3.36
N SER A 26 -12.57 -6.83 4.54
CA SER A 26 -13.14 -6.12 5.69
C SER A 26 -12.26 -4.95 6.15
N LEU A 27 -10.93 -5.14 6.20
CA LEU A 27 -9.99 -4.07 6.55
C LEU A 27 -10.09 -2.91 5.56
N ILE A 28 -10.09 -3.22 4.26
CA ILE A 28 -10.19 -2.23 3.19
C ILE A 28 -11.52 -1.45 3.26
N GLU A 29 -12.64 -2.12 3.57
CA GLU A 29 -13.92 -1.46 3.79
C GLU A 29 -13.86 -0.45 4.95
N HIS A 30 -13.20 -0.80 6.04
CA HIS A 30 -13.01 0.12 7.16
C HIS A 30 -12.06 1.28 6.83
N LEU A 31 -11.00 1.01 6.06
CA LEU A 31 -10.06 2.05 5.62
C LEU A 31 -10.69 3.10 4.69
N GLN A 32 -11.82 2.81 4.07
CA GLN A 32 -12.56 3.81 3.26
C GLN A 32 -13.06 5.02 4.05
N HIS A 33 -13.13 4.92 5.37
CA HIS A 33 -13.53 6.02 6.26
C HIS A 33 -12.38 7.00 6.54
N TYR A 34 -11.15 6.66 6.16
CA TYR A 34 -9.95 7.48 6.33
C TYR A 34 -9.41 7.93 4.97
N PRO A 35 -8.63 9.02 4.92
CA PRO A 35 -7.84 9.33 3.73
C PRO A 35 -6.91 8.16 3.40
N PHE A 36 -6.91 7.68 2.17
CA PHE A 36 -6.08 6.52 1.78
C PHE A 36 -4.58 6.80 1.90
N ILE A 37 -4.19 8.07 1.80
CA ILE A 37 -2.78 8.49 1.98
C ILE A 37 -2.30 8.14 3.40
N ASP A 38 -3.14 8.34 4.42
CA ASP A 38 -2.79 8.08 5.81
C ASP A 38 -2.47 6.59 6.03
N ALA A 39 -3.22 5.69 5.37
CA ALA A 39 -2.96 4.25 5.45
C ALA A 39 -1.62 3.84 4.82
N ILE A 40 -1.13 4.59 3.85
CA ILE A 40 0.14 4.32 3.15
C ILE A 40 1.32 4.96 3.87
N GLU A 41 1.14 6.17 4.39
CA GLU A 41 2.15 6.91 5.14
C GLU A 41 2.38 6.38 6.56
N CYS A 42 1.62 5.37 6.99
CA CYS A 42 1.84 4.68 8.27
C CYS A 42 3.16 3.89 8.36
N ASP A 43 3.85 3.67 7.25
CA ASP A 43 5.13 2.94 7.24
C ASP A 43 6.27 3.84 7.72
N GLY A 44 6.84 3.52 8.87
CA GLY A 44 7.89 4.32 9.50
C GLY A 44 7.38 5.50 10.31
N VAL A 45 6.10 5.53 10.65
CA VAL A 45 5.53 6.62 11.45
C VAL A 45 5.98 6.54 12.90
N GLU A 46 6.36 7.69 13.46
CA GLU A 46 6.69 7.86 14.88
C GLU A 46 5.45 8.36 15.63
N VAL A 47 5.00 7.61 16.64
CA VAL A 47 3.72 7.88 17.34
C VAL A 47 3.80 7.53 18.83
N GLY A 48 2.95 8.17 19.63
CA GLY A 48 2.72 7.80 21.02
C GLY A 48 1.84 6.53 21.14
N GLU A 49 1.86 5.89 22.30
CA GLU A 49 1.05 4.68 22.55
C GLU A 49 -0.45 4.97 22.44
N ASP A 50 -0.87 6.14 22.82
CA ASP A 50 -2.25 6.61 22.77
C ASP A 50 -2.79 6.88 21.36
N GLU A 51 -1.92 6.89 20.35
CA GLU A 51 -2.32 7.10 18.96
C GLU A 51 -2.65 5.79 18.22
N PHE A 52 -2.07 4.66 18.62
CA PHE A 52 -2.27 3.38 17.93
C PHE A 52 -2.84 2.27 18.81
N ASN A 53 -2.71 2.38 20.15
CA ASN A 53 -3.21 1.38 21.12
C ASN A 53 -4.53 1.81 21.75
N ILE A 54 -5.46 2.32 20.96
CA ILE A 54 -6.81 2.71 21.35
C ILE A 54 -7.85 1.92 20.58
N SER A 55 -9.12 2.00 21.03
CA SER A 55 -10.23 1.37 20.31
C SER A 55 -10.37 1.96 18.90
N CYS A 56 -10.54 1.11 17.88
CA CYS A 56 -10.78 1.54 16.51
C CYS A 56 -12.01 2.44 16.35
N GLU A 57 -13.00 2.32 17.25
CA GLU A 57 -14.20 3.16 17.26
C GLU A 57 -13.92 4.61 17.67
N GLN A 58 -12.84 4.85 18.39
CA GLN A 58 -12.40 6.17 18.86
C GLN A 58 -11.29 6.76 18.00
N ALA A 59 -10.77 5.97 17.07
CA ALA A 59 -9.63 6.34 16.25
C ALA A 59 -10.00 7.41 15.21
N GLN A 60 -9.17 8.43 15.12
CA GLN A 60 -9.26 9.47 14.07
C GLN A 60 -8.34 9.15 12.88
N THR A 61 -7.44 8.19 13.04
CA THR A 61 -6.47 7.75 12.04
C THR A 61 -6.59 6.24 11.82
N PRO A 62 -6.10 5.69 10.71
CA PRO A 62 -6.13 4.25 10.45
C PRO A 62 -5.14 3.44 11.32
N LEU A 63 -4.25 4.09 12.07
CA LEU A 63 -3.18 3.45 12.84
C LEU A 63 -3.65 2.35 13.79
N PRO A 64 -4.67 2.58 14.67
CA PRO A 64 -5.15 1.54 15.57
C PRO A 64 -5.70 0.33 14.82
N LEU A 65 -6.42 0.56 13.73
CA LEU A 65 -6.98 -0.51 12.91
C LEU A 65 -5.87 -1.35 12.26
N LEU A 66 -4.87 -0.71 11.67
CA LEU A 66 -3.74 -1.38 11.01
C LEU A 66 -2.86 -2.15 12.02
N TYR A 67 -2.59 -1.54 13.18
CA TYR A 67 -1.81 -2.18 14.23
C TYR A 67 -2.53 -3.39 14.84
N GLN A 68 -3.78 -3.25 15.25
CA GLN A 68 -4.57 -4.33 15.88
C GLN A 68 -4.89 -5.46 14.89
N SER A 69 -4.97 -5.15 13.59
CA SER A 69 -5.13 -6.16 12.54
C SER A 69 -3.81 -6.84 12.13
N GLY A 70 -2.67 -6.43 12.70
CA GLY A 70 -1.35 -7.00 12.42
C GLY A 70 -0.73 -6.55 11.08
N TYR A 71 -1.24 -5.48 10.48
CA TYR A 71 -0.65 -4.86 9.28
C TYR A 71 0.50 -3.91 9.63
N LEU A 72 0.54 -3.40 10.85
CA LEU A 72 1.68 -2.67 11.40
C LEU A 72 2.22 -3.41 12.62
N THR A 73 3.52 -3.27 12.85
CA THR A 73 4.23 -3.78 14.02
C THR A 73 5.16 -2.71 14.57
N ILE A 74 5.51 -2.83 15.85
CA ILE A 74 6.49 -1.96 16.47
C ILE A 74 7.87 -2.41 15.99
N ASP A 75 8.61 -1.49 15.38
CA ASP A 75 10.01 -1.67 15.00
C ASP A 75 10.94 -1.26 16.15
N SER A 76 10.72 -0.07 16.70
CA SER A 76 11.56 0.47 17.75
C SER A 76 10.75 1.35 18.73
N TYR A 77 11.36 1.59 19.91
CA TYR A 77 10.81 2.45 20.95
C TYR A 77 11.88 3.42 21.44
N ASP A 78 11.56 4.72 21.46
CA ASP A 78 12.38 5.74 22.07
C ASP A 78 11.92 6.00 23.52
N PRO A 79 12.74 5.63 24.53
CA PRO A 79 12.38 5.80 25.93
C PRO A 79 12.42 7.28 26.41
N LEU A 80 13.13 8.15 25.68
CA LEU A 80 13.23 9.57 26.00
C LEU A 80 11.96 10.32 25.59
N LEU A 81 11.51 10.08 24.36
CA LEU A 81 10.31 10.69 23.80
C LEU A 81 9.04 9.91 24.11
N ARG A 82 9.19 8.64 24.54
CA ARG A 82 8.09 7.67 24.75
C ARG A 82 7.29 7.45 23.48
N THR A 83 7.98 7.40 22.34
CA THR A 83 7.40 7.19 21.02
C THR A 83 7.78 5.82 20.48
N TYR A 84 6.97 5.31 19.58
CA TYR A 84 7.14 4.06 18.87
C TYR A 84 7.26 4.34 17.39
N ILE A 85 8.13 3.60 16.70
CA ILE A 85 8.16 3.59 15.23
C ILE A 85 7.42 2.36 14.77
N LEU A 86 6.38 2.57 13.95
CA LEU A 86 5.55 1.51 13.38
C LEU A 86 5.94 1.27 11.93
N HIS A 87 6.10 -0.01 11.56
CA HIS A 87 6.39 -0.44 10.20
C HIS A 87 5.49 -1.58 9.76
N TYR A 88 5.33 -1.77 8.45
CA TYR A 88 4.81 -3.03 7.93
C TYR A 88 5.75 -4.17 8.32
N PRO A 89 5.23 -5.33 8.78
CA PRO A 89 6.07 -6.43 9.29
C PRO A 89 6.99 -7.04 8.23
N ASN A 90 6.64 -6.91 6.98
CA ASN A 90 7.44 -7.35 5.83
C ASN A 90 6.89 -6.76 4.52
N LEU A 91 7.68 -6.92 3.44
CA LEU A 91 7.34 -6.43 2.11
C LEU A 91 6.07 -7.06 1.53
N GLU A 92 5.76 -8.31 1.87
CA GLU A 92 4.55 -9.00 1.40
C GLU A 92 3.29 -8.30 1.93
N VAL A 93 3.24 -8.03 3.22
CA VAL A 93 2.11 -7.32 3.86
C VAL A 93 1.97 -5.92 3.28
N ARG A 94 3.09 -5.18 3.15
CA ARG A 94 3.11 -3.85 2.56
C ARG A 94 2.59 -3.85 1.11
N ASN A 95 3.13 -4.73 0.27
CA ASN A 95 2.75 -4.81 -1.14
C ASN A 95 1.30 -5.24 -1.32
N GLY A 96 0.83 -6.15 -0.49
CA GLY A 96 -0.55 -6.55 -0.49
C GLY A 96 -1.50 -5.43 -0.06
N MET A 97 -1.15 -4.63 0.96
CA MET A 97 -1.93 -3.45 1.34
C MET A 97 -2.03 -2.47 0.16
N ILE A 98 -0.91 -2.14 -0.47
CA ILE A 98 -0.87 -1.24 -1.63
C ILE A 98 -1.73 -1.81 -2.77
N SER A 99 -1.59 -3.09 -3.08
CA SER A 99 -2.36 -3.76 -4.15
C SER A 99 -3.86 -3.80 -3.85
N GLY A 100 -4.23 -3.98 -2.58
CA GLY A 100 -5.62 -3.99 -2.13
C GLY A 100 -6.28 -2.61 -2.15
N LEU A 101 -5.53 -1.56 -1.82
CA LEU A 101 -6.02 -0.19 -1.84
C LEU A 101 -6.11 0.39 -3.26
N MET A 102 -5.26 -0.07 -4.19
CA MET A 102 -5.18 0.46 -5.55
C MET A 102 -6.53 0.48 -6.30
N PRO A 103 -7.34 -0.60 -6.31
CA PRO A 103 -8.64 -0.60 -6.99
C PRO A 103 -9.60 0.45 -6.44
N LEU A 104 -9.55 0.71 -5.13
CA LEU A 104 -10.42 1.69 -4.46
C LEU A 104 -10.02 3.12 -4.82
N ILE A 105 -8.72 3.41 -4.74
CA ILE A 105 -8.16 4.73 -5.01
C ILE A 105 -8.38 5.11 -6.48
N LEU A 106 -8.20 4.14 -7.38
CA LEU A 106 -8.27 4.38 -8.83
C LEU A 106 -9.65 4.13 -9.42
N LYS A 107 -10.61 3.59 -8.65
CA LYS A 107 -11.90 3.08 -9.14
C LYS A 107 -11.71 2.17 -10.37
N ARG A 108 -10.68 1.33 -10.35
CA ARG A 108 -10.29 0.43 -11.44
C ARG A 108 -10.03 -0.97 -10.91
N THR A 109 -9.89 -1.93 -11.81
CA THR A 109 -9.59 -3.30 -11.44
C THR A 109 -8.13 -3.49 -11.03
N THR A 110 -7.87 -4.46 -10.16
CA THR A 110 -6.50 -4.89 -9.80
C THR A 110 -5.69 -5.29 -11.04
N ALA A 111 -6.35 -5.87 -12.05
CA ALA A 111 -5.73 -6.27 -13.32
C ALA A 111 -5.13 -5.07 -14.08
N ASP A 112 -5.79 -3.91 -14.05
CA ASP A 112 -5.29 -2.68 -14.70
C ASP A 112 -4.01 -2.17 -14.02
N GLY A 113 -3.98 -2.18 -12.68
CA GLY A 113 -2.79 -1.80 -11.91
C GLY A 113 -1.62 -2.74 -12.17
N ASN A 114 -1.85 -4.05 -12.12
CA ASN A 114 -0.82 -5.05 -12.41
C ASN A 114 -0.29 -4.94 -13.85
N SER A 115 -1.14 -4.61 -14.82
CA SER A 115 -0.71 -4.37 -16.21
C SER A 115 0.22 -3.15 -16.32
N LEU A 116 -0.07 -2.07 -15.59
CA LEU A 116 0.81 -0.90 -15.52
C LEU A 116 2.18 -1.27 -14.96
N VAL A 117 2.20 -1.93 -13.80
CA VAL A 117 3.44 -2.28 -13.10
C VAL A 117 4.32 -3.19 -13.97
N ARG A 118 3.74 -4.19 -14.64
CA ARG A 118 4.47 -5.06 -15.59
C ARG A 118 5.08 -4.28 -16.75
N LYS A 119 4.35 -3.32 -17.31
CA LYS A 119 4.88 -2.45 -18.39
C LYS A 119 6.02 -1.58 -17.91
N MET A 120 5.88 -0.99 -16.73
CA MET A 120 6.95 -0.19 -16.12
C MET A 120 8.19 -1.05 -15.84
N ALA A 121 8.02 -2.22 -15.23
CA ALA A 121 9.12 -3.16 -14.96
C ALA A 121 9.84 -3.56 -16.26
N ALA A 122 9.09 -3.98 -17.29
CA ALA A 122 9.67 -4.34 -18.58
C ALA A 122 10.47 -3.20 -19.23
N SER A 123 10.04 -1.95 -19.05
CA SER A 123 10.76 -0.77 -19.56
C SER A 123 12.04 -0.52 -18.75
N VAL A 124 11.98 -0.62 -17.44
CA VAL A 124 13.14 -0.45 -16.54
C VAL A 124 14.19 -1.54 -16.81
N PHE A 125 13.80 -2.81 -16.95
CA PHE A 125 14.73 -3.90 -17.29
C PHE A 125 15.38 -3.73 -18.66
N LYS A 126 14.72 -3.03 -19.59
CA LYS A 126 15.32 -2.63 -20.88
C LYS A 126 16.21 -1.39 -20.79
N GLY A 127 16.37 -0.81 -19.60
CA GLY A 127 17.17 0.39 -19.37
C GLY A 127 16.47 1.70 -19.77
N SER A 128 15.15 1.69 -19.98
CA SER A 128 14.40 2.88 -20.39
C SER A 128 13.43 3.35 -19.27
N LEU A 129 13.96 4.19 -18.39
CA LEU A 129 13.12 4.88 -17.39
C LEU A 129 12.08 5.80 -18.06
N SER A 130 12.45 6.40 -19.20
CA SER A 130 11.54 7.27 -19.97
C SER A 130 10.28 6.52 -20.39
N ASP A 131 10.41 5.30 -20.91
CA ASP A 131 9.25 4.50 -21.33
C ASP A 131 8.39 4.07 -20.16
N ALA A 132 9.00 3.80 -19.00
CA ALA A 132 8.26 3.51 -17.76
C ALA A 132 7.41 4.72 -17.34
N LEU A 133 7.98 5.93 -17.38
CA LEU A 133 7.25 7.17 -17.06
C LEU A 133 6.16 7.48 -18.10
N VAL A 134 6.37 7.18 -19.38
CA VAL A 134 5.34 7.30 -20.42
C VAL A 134 4.17 6.35 -20.13
N ALA A 135 4.45 5.10 -19.74
CA ALA A 135 3.42 4.14 -19.37
C ALA A 135 2.60 4.62 -18.16
N LEU A 136 3.27 5.16 -17.14
CA LEU A 136 2.63 5.74 -15.97
C LEU A 136 1.76 6.94 -16.32
N ARG A 137 2.28 7.87 -17.13
CA ARG A 137 1.52 9.04 -17.62
C ARG A 137 0.28 8.63 -18.39
N ALA A 138 0.39 7.64 -19.28
CA ALA A 138 -0.73 7.13 -20.06
C ALA A 138 -1.80 6.46 -19.17
N TYR A 139 -1.39 5.87 -18.06
CA TYR A 139 -2.30 5.29 -17.07
C TYR A 139 -3.02 6.39 -16.27
N ILE A 140 -2.29 7.38 -15.77
CA ILE A 140 -2.84 8.53 -15.05
C ILE A 140 -3.86 9.29 -15.90
N ALA A 141 -3.57 9.48 -17.19
CA ALA A 141 -4.48 10.18 -18.10
C ALA A 141 -5.84 9.48 -18.31
N LYS A 142 -5.96 8.22 -17.93
CA LYS A 142 -7.21 7.44 -17.99
C LYS A 142 -8.02 7.49 -16.70
N ILE A 143 -7.49 8.08 -15.63
CA ILE A 143 -8.18 8.17 -14.34
C ILE A 143 -9.23 9.27 -14.44
N PRO A 144 -10.50 8.98 -14.11
CA PRO A 144 -11.56 9.97 -14.14
C PRO A 144 -11.27 11.14 -13.19
N TYR A 145 -11.53 12.35 -13.64
CA TYR A 145 -11.24 13.58 -12.89
C TYR A 145 -12.05 13.70 -11.58
N ASP A 146 -13.23 13.12 -11.54
CA ASP A 146 -14.12 13.10 -10.38
C ASP A 146 -13.57 12.34 -9.16
N ILE A 147 -12.58 11.48 -9.36
CA ILE A 147 -11.88 10.79 -8.26
C ILE A 147 -11.06 11.78 -7.42
N ILE A 148 -10.59 12.85 -8.05
CA ILE A 148 -9.70 13.85 -7.46
C ILE A 148 -10.50 14.93 -6.70
N THR A 149 -11.82 15.01 -6.87
CA THR A 149 -12.66 16.15 -6.46
C THR A 149 -13.53 15.93 -5.22
N LYS A 150 -13.21 15.03 -4.29
CA LYS A 150 -13.98 14.91 -3.04
C LYS A 150 -13.76 16.14 -2.11
N GLU A 151 -14.84 16.61 -1.51
CA GLU A 151 -15.13 17.96 -1.03
C GLU A 151 -14.33 18.51 0.18
N GLU A 152 -13.37 17.79 0.78
CA GLU A 152 -12.80 18.19 2.08
C GLU A 152 -11.40 18.83 2.05
N TRP A 153 -10.77 18.97 0.90
CA TRP A 153 -9.39 19.46 0.79
C TRP A 153 -9.26 20.60 -0.23
N ASP A 154 -8.26 21.46 -0.09
CA ASP A 154 -7.92 22.43 -1.14
C ASP A 154 -7.59 21.71 -2.46
N GLU A 155 -8.12 22.20 -3.58
CA GLU A 155 -8.04 21.53 -4.90
C GLU A 155 -6.61 21.23 -5.35
N LYS A 156 -5.67 22.11 -4.99
CA LYS A 156 -4.25 21.96 -5.32
C LYS A 156 -3.59 20.85 -4.49
N GLU A 157 -3.86 20.83 -3.20
CA GLU A 157 -3.29 19.86 -2.25
C GLU A 157 -3.82 18.44 -2.51
N ARG A 158 -5.10 18.30 -2.88
CA ARG A 158 -5.69 17.03 -3.31
C ARG A 158 -5.02 16.45 -4.53
N LYS A 159 -4.79 17.27 -5.55
CA LYS A 159 -4.12 16.82 -6.78
C LYS A 159 -2.70 16.36 -6.48
N GLU A 160 -1.97 17.12 -5.69
CA GLU A 160 -0.60 16.78 -5.31
C GLU A 160 -0.53 15.46 -4.54
N ASN A 161 -1.34 15.29 -3.50
CA ASN A 161 -1.39 14.08 -2.69
C ASN A 161 -1.85 12.87 -3.50
N PHE A 162 -2.80 13.02 -4.40
CA PHE A 162 -3.22 11.96 -5.31
C PHE A 162 -2.09 11.51 -6.24
N TYR A 163 -1.34 12.44 -6.83
CA TYR A 163 -0.19 12.07 -7.68
C TYR A 163 0.96 11.47 -6.87
N LYS A 164 1.24 11.98 -5.68
CA LYS A 164 2.22 11.36 -4.75
C LYS A 164 1.84 9.91 -4.44
N LEU A 165 0.58 9.68 -4.11
CA LEU A 165 0.04 8.35 -3.82
C LEU A 165 0.21 7.40 -5.01
N LEU A 166 -0.16 7.83 -6.21
CA LEU A 166 0.00 7.04 -7.43
C LEU A 166 1.46 6.69 -7.73
N LEU A 167 2.34 7.68 -7.60
CA LEU A 167 3.78 7.47 -7.79
C LEU A 167 4.31 6.49 -6.76
N TYR A 168 3.98 6.69 -5.49
CA TYR A 168 4.40 5.80 -4.42
C TYR A 168 3.94 4.35 -4.68
N MET A 169 2.68 4.14 -5.01
CA MET A 169 2.14 2.81 -5.31
C MET A 169 2.83 2.17 -6.50
N ALA A 170 2.99 2.90 -7.61
CA ALA A 170 3.62 2.40 -8.82
C ALA A 170 5.08 1.99 -8.57
N PHE A 171 5.85 2.82 -7.86
CA PHE A 171 7.25 2.52 -7.55
C PHE A 171 7.40 1.44 -6.49
N SER A 172 6.52 1.37 -5.50
CA SER A 172 6.54 0.30 -4.49
C SER A 172 6.28 -1.07 -5.12
N MET A 173 5.30 -1.17 -6.02
CA MET A 173 5.04 -2.40 -6.75
C MET A 173 6.16 -2.75 -7.73
N LEU A 174 6.77 -1.76 -8.37
CA LEU A 174 7.93 -1.95 -9.24
C LEU A 174 9.12 -2.50 -8.46
N ASN A 175 9.41 -1.94 -7.29
CA ASN A 175 10.50 -2.39 -6.42
C ASN A 175 10.31 -3.85 -5.98
N SER A 176 9.08 -4.24 -5.68
CA SER A 176 8.71 -5.62 -5.36
C SER A 176 9.07 -6.61 -6.48
N ILE A 177 8.81 -6.25 -7.74
CA ILE A 177 9.16 -7.10 -8.91
C ILE A 177 10.67 -7.16 -9.08
N VAL A 178 11.38 -6.04 -8.96
CA VAL A 178 12.83 -5.97 -9.11
C VAL A 178 13.52 -6.81 -8.02
N ASP A 179 13.10 -6.70 -6.77
CA ASP A 179 13.66 -7.47 -5.65
C ASP A 179 13.46 -8.99 -5.82
N THR A 180 12.33 -9.41 -6.39
CA THR A 180 12.04 -10.83 -6.65
C THR A 180 12.96 -11.39 -7.73
N GLU A 181 13.20 -10.67 -8.81
CA GLU A 181 14.09 -11.08 -9.90
C GLU A 181 15.56 -11.13 -9.46
N VAL A 182 16.02 -10.17 -8.66
CA VAL A 182 17.42 -10.13 -8.15
C VAL A 182 17.71 -11.30 -7.21
N ARG A 183 16.73 -11.79 -6.46
CA ARG A 183 16.90 -12.92 -5.54
C ARG A 183 16.80 -14.28 -6.22
N SER A 184 16.32 -14.35 -7.46
CA SER A 184 16.17 -15.59 -8.23
C SER A 184 17.38 -15.93 -9.11
N ILE A 185 18.43 -15.12 -9.07
CA ILE A 185 19.73 -15.34 -9.71
C ILE A 185 20.74 -15.82 -8.66
#